data_43771365ac9f013341e3a5687b649781
#
_entry.id   43771365ac9f013341e3a5687b649781
#
_cell.length_a   1.000
_cell.length_b   1.000
_cell.length_c   1.000
_cell.angle_alpha   90.00
_cell.angle_beta   90.00
_cell.angle_gamma   90.00
#
_symmetry.space_group_name_H-M   'P 1'
#
loop_
_entity.id
_entity.type
_entity.pdbx_description
1 polymer ?
#
loop_
_entity_poly.entity_id
_entity_poly.type
_entity_poly.pdbx_seq_one_letter_code
_entity_poly.pdbx_strand_id
1 'polypeptide(L)'
;VQEGNENEIVSVEITYQNYAKKKKQTRPYITKFEKAKMIGARAQQLAAGATPRVEVRNSVTDVVKIAESEFAKKKIPMMIRRKLTNGQYEDWRLNDFNY
;
A
#
# COMPACT_ATOMS: atom_id res chain seq x y z
N VAL A 1 3.93 16.04 13.24
CA VAL A 1 4.03 14.66 12.75
C VAL A 1 4.89 14.63 11.50
N GLN A 2 5.84 13.73 11.46
CA GLN A 2 6.73 13.56 10.32
C GLN A 2 6.42 12.27 9.58
N GLU A 3 6.51 12.35 8.26
CA GLU A 3 6.53 11.19 7.39
C GLU A 3 7.96 11.00 6.92
N GLY A 4 8.54 9.85 7.16
CA GLY A 4 9.91 9.55 6.78
C GLY A 4 9.99 8.55 5.64
N ASN A 5 11.20 8.39 5.11
CA ASN A 5 11.47 7.42 4.05
C ASN A 5 11.49 5.98 4.57
N GLU A 6 11.34 5.80 5.89
CA GLU A 6 11.36 4.49 6.56
C GLU A 6 9.97 3.86 6.69
N ASN A 7 8.96 4.46 6.05
CA ASN A 7 7.61 3.92 6.07
C ASN A 7 7.57 2.52 5.44
N GLU A 8 6.84 1.62 6.07
CA GLU A 8 6.79 0.22 5.69
C GLU A 8 5.52 -0.09 4.93
N ILE A 9 5.62 -1.04 4.01
CA ILE A 9 4.47 -1.65 3.36
C ILE A 9 4.22 -2.98 4.06
N VAL A 10 3.04 -3.15 4.64
CA VAL A 10 2.71 -4.31 5.47
C VAL A 10 1.43 -4.99 4.98
N SER A 11 1.29 -6.27 5.37
CA SER A 11 0.10 -7.04 5.06
C SER A 11 -1.11 -6.55 5.85
N VAL A 12 -2.27 -6.49 5.21
CA VAL A 12 -3.53 -6.08 5.85
C VAL A 12 -3.88 -7.03 6.99
N GLU A 13 -3.67 -8.33 6.83
CA GLU A 13 -4.03 -9.33 7.83
C GLU A 13 -3.28 -9.14 9.15
N ILE A 14 -2.04 -8.66 9.10
CA ILE A 14 -1.20 -8.52 10.29
C ILE A 14 -1.58 -7.27 11.08
N THR A 15 -1.97 -6.19 10.40
CA THR A 15 -2.10 -4.87 11.02
C THR A 15 -3.53 -4.42 11.26
N TYR A 16 -4.52 -5.19 10.79
CA TYR A 16 -5.92 -4.79 10.83
C TYR A 16 -6.42 -4.43 12.22
N GLN A 17 -6.04 -5.19 13.23
CA GLN A 17 -6.49 -4.94 14.61
C GLN A 17 -5.98 -3.62 15.15
N ASN A 18 -4.74 -3.26 14.80
CA ASN A 18 -4.15 -1.99 15.23
C ASN A 18 -4.72 -0.79 14.47
N TYR A 19 -5.09 -1.02 13.21
CA TYR A 19 -5.64 0.01 12.36
C TYR A 19 -6.90 0.65 12.94
N ALA A 20 -7.83 -0.16 13.44
CA ALA A 20 -9.14 0.32 13.89
C ALA A 20 -9.09 1.15 15.18
N LYS A 21 -7.99 1.10 15.94
CA LYS A 21 -7.91 1.69 17.27
C LYS A 21 -7.26 3.07 17.29
N LYS A 22 -6.63 3.50 16.19
CA LYS A 22 -5.82 4.72 16.20
C LYS A 22 -6.41 5.80 15.30
N LYS A 23 -6.47 7.02 15.84
CA LYS A 23 -6.83 8.20 15.06
C LYS A 23 -5.62 8.63 14.23
N LYS A 24 -5.84 8.88 12.94
CA LYS A 24 -4.77 9.25 12.02
C LYS A 24 -4.34 10.69 12.18
N GLN A 25 -3.04 10.92 12.15
CA GLN A 25 -2.41 12.23 12.35
C GLN A 25 -1.67 12.72 11.10
N THR A 26 -1.22 11.79 10.24
CA THR A 26 -0.49 12.16 9.03
C THR A 26 -1.46 12.51 7.90
N ARG A 27 -0.92 13.07 6.81
CA ARG A 27 -1.73 13.58 5.70
C ARG A 27 -2.42 12.43 4.94
N PRO A 28 -3.67 12.64 4.50
CA PRO A 28 -4.42 11.63 3.74
C PRO A 28 -4.02 11.57 2.27
N TYR A 29 -2.76 11.86 1.95
CA TYR A 29 -2.24 11.82 0.59
C TYR A 29 -1.06 10.87 0.56
N ILE A 30 -1.07 9.94 -0.40
CA ILE A 30 0.05 9.03 -0.59
C ILE A 30 1.19 9.78 -1.29
N THR A 31 2.41 9.60 -0.78
CA THR A 31 3.58 10.22 -1.40
C THR A 31 4.01 9.42 -2.64
N LYS A 32 4.75 10.07 -3.54
CA LYS A 32 5.33 9.39 -4.70
C LYS A 32 6.22 8.23 -4.28
N PHE A 33 6.96 8.40 -3.20
CA PHE A 33 7.84 7.38 -2.64
C PHE A 33 7.03 6.18 -2.15
N GLU A 34 5.98 6.42 -1.39
CA GLU A 34 5.11 5.36 -0.89
C GLU A 34 4.43 4.61 -2.03
N LYS A 35 3.95 5.34 -3.02
CA LYS A 35 3.32 4.75 -4.21
C LYS A 35 4.29 3.82 -4.94
N ALA A 36 5.50 4.30 -5.23
CA ALA A 36 6.50 3.51 -5.93
C ALA A 36 6.87 2.26 -5.15
N LYS A 37 7.03 2.39 -3.84
CA LYS A 37 7.39 1.28 -2.97
C LYS A 37 6.29 0.22 -2.92
N MET A 38 5.03 0.64 -2.84
CA MET A 38 3.89 -0.28 -2.81
C MET A 38 3.73 -1.00 -4.15
N ILE A 39 3.82 -0.29 -5.26
CA ILE A 39 3.74 -0.90 -6.60
C ILE A 39 4.86 -1.91 -6.79
N GLY A 40 6.09 -1.56 -6.38
CA GLY A 40 7.22 -2.47 -6.48
C GLY A 40 7.04 -3.74 -5.66
N ALA A 41 6.57 -3.61 -4.41
CA ALA A 41 6.32 -4.75 -3.54
C ALA A 41 5.22 -5.65 -4.11
N ARG A 42 4.14 -5.06 -4.62
CA ARG A 42 3.05 -5.83 -5.23
C ARG A 42 3.49 -6.54 -6.50
N ALA A 43 4.29 -5.86 -7.33
CA ALA A 43 4.83 -6.46 -8.56
C ALA A 43 5.67 -7.71 -8.24
N GLN A 44 6.46 -7.67 -7.17
CA GLN A 44 7.23 -8.84 -6.73
C GLN A 44 6.32 -10.00 -6.34
N GLN A 45 5.24 -9.72 -5.62
CA GLN A 45 4.26 -10.75 -5.25
C GLN A 45 3.61 -11.37 -6.48
N LEU A 46 3.22 -10.55 -7.44
CA LEU A 46 2.61 -11.03 -8.69
C LEU A 46 3.58 -11.87 -9.49
N ALA A 47 4.85 -11.47 -9.55
CA ALA A 47 5.89 -12.25 -10.23
C ALA A 47 6.12 -13.59 -9.55
N ALA A 48 5.91 -13.68 -8.24
CA ALA A 48 6.03 -14.92 -7.47
C ALA A 48 4.77 -15.80 -7.53
N GLY A 49 3.75 -15.40 -8.26
CA GLY A 49 2.56 -16.20 -8.48
C GLY A 49 1.31 -15.77 -7.74
N ALA A 50 1.32 -14.60 -7.09
CA ALA A 50 0.12 -14.10 -6.42
C ALA A 50 -1.01 -13.85 -7.43
N THR A 51 -2.24 -14.09 -7.00
CA THR A 51 -3.42 -13.88 -7.86
C THR A 51 -3.71 -12.39 -7.98
N PRO A 52 -3.81 -11.85 -9.23
CA PRO A 52 -4.20 -10.45 -9.42
C PRO A 52 -5.57 -10.15 -8.85
N ARG A 53 -5.73 -8.97 -8.29
CA ARG A 53 -6.99 -8.48 -7.72
C ARG A 53 -7.80 -7.64 -8.71
N VAL A 54 -7.36 -7.56 -9.95
CA VAL A 54 -8.05 -6.88 -11.05
C VAL A 54 -8.10 -7.83 -12.23
N GLU A 55 -9.02 -7.56 -13.16
CA GLU A 55 -9.10 -8.33 -14.39
C GLU A 55 -7.86 -8.09 -15.25
N VAL A 56 -7.18 -9.16 -15.63
CA VAL A 56 -5.96 -9.11 -16.43
C VAL A 56 -6.29 -9.63 -17.82
N ARG A 57 -6.02 -8.80 -18.83
CA ARG A 57 -6.18 -9.21 -20.23
C ARG A 57 -5.02 -10.12 -20.62
N ASN A 58 -5.30 -11.08 -21.50
CA ASN A 58 -4.30 -12.07 -21.94
C ASN A 58 -3.03 -11.44 -22.53
N SER A 59 -3.12 -10.23 -23.05
CA SER A 59 -1.98 -9.52 -23.63
C SER A 59 -1.12 -8.78 -22.60
N VAL A 60 -1.57 -8.68 -21.35
CA VAL A 60 -0.84 -7.95 -20.29
C VAL A 60 -0.08 -8.94 -19.44
N THR A 61 1.23 -9.02 -19.66
CA THR A 61 2.12 -9.90 -18.91
C THR A 61 3.03 -9.15 -17.93
N ASP A 62 3.04 -7.82 -18.00
CA ASP A 62 3.89 -6.98 -17.16
C ASP A 62 3.28 -6.83 -15.78
N VAL A 63 3.94 -7.42 -14.77
CA VAL A 63 3.46 -7.39 -13.39
C VAL A 63 3.42 -5.97 -12.81
N VAL A 64 4.29 -5.08 -13.29
CA VAL A 64 4.28 -3.68 -12.83
C VAL A 64 2.99 -2.98 -13.30
N LYS A 65 2.58 -3.22 -14.54
CA LYS A 65 1.32 -2.65 -15.06
C LYS A 65 0.11 -3.20 -14.32
N ILE A 66 0.12 -4.48 -13.96
CA ILE A 66 -0.94 -5.07 -13.16
C ILE A 66 -0.99 -4.41 -11.79
N ALA A 67 0.17 -4.24 -11.14
CA ALA A 67 0.25 -3.60 -9.84
C ALA A 67 -0.22 -2.13 -9.90
N GLU A 68 0.13 -1.41 -10.96
CA GLU A 68 -0.34 -0.04 -11.16
C GLU A 68 -1.86 0.02 -11.31
N SER A 69 -2.45 -0.92 -12.03
CA SER A 69 -3.91 -1.01 -12.18
C SER A 69 -4.58 -1.30 -10.84
N GLU A 70 -4.01 -2.21 -10.04
CA GLU A 70 -4.50 -2.50 -8.70
C GLU A 70 -4.41 -1.28 -7.80
N PHE A 71 -3.32 -0.54 -7.90
CA PHE A 71 -3.15 0.69 -7.12
C PHE A 71 -4.22 1.73 -7.48
N ALA A 72 -4.44 1.95 -8.76
CA ALA A 72 -5.44 2.92 -9.24
C ALA A 72 -6.84 2.58 -8.75
N LYS A 73 -7.16 1.30 -8.65
CA LYS A 73 -8.46 0.80 -8.19
C LYS A 73 -8.51 0.55 -6.69
N LYS A 74 -7.44 0.85 -5.97
CA LYS A 74 -7.31 0.63 -4.52
C LYS A 74 -7.52 -0.84 -4.13
N LYS A 75 -6.98 -1.75 -4.95
CA LYS A 75 -7.16 -3.21 -4.76
C LYS A 75 -5.91 -3.92 -4.23
N ILE A 76 -4.80 -3.22 -4.04
CA ILE A 76 -3.59 -3.85 -3.49
C ILE A 76 -3.87 -4.26 -2.04
N PRO A 77 -3.65 -5.54 -1.68
CA PRO A 77 -3.93 -6.05 -0.33
C PRO A 77 -2.80 -5.73 0.65
N MET A 78 -2.43 -4.48 0.72
CA MET A 78 -1.35 -3.99 1.57
C MET A 78 -1.75 -2.66 2.20
N MET A 79 -1.08 -2.34 3.30
CA MET A 79 -1.23 -1.06 4.01
C MET A 79 0.10 -0.35 4.05
N ILE A 80 0.05 0.97 4.20
CA ILE A 80 1.24 1.78 4.44
C ILE A 80 1.34 2.05 5.93
N ARG A 81 2.45 1.64 6.53
CA ARG A 81 2.74 1.92 7.93
C ARG A 81 3.67 3.12 8.01
N ARG A 82 3.14 4.23 8.48
CA ARG A 82 3.88 5.46 8.65
C ARG A 82 4.43 5.57 10.06
N LYS A 83 5.72 5.77 10.16
CA LYS A 83 6.39 5.94 11.44
C LYS A 83 6.25 7.38 11.91
N LEU A 84 5.77 7.57 13.13
CA LEU A 84 5.62 8.89 13.72
C LEU A 84 6.85 9.26 14.53
N THR A 85 7.01 10.57 14.79
CA THR A 85 8.16 11.08 15.55
C THR A 85 8.21 10.59 16.98
N ASN A 86 7.07 10.20 17.54
CA ASN A 86 6.98 9.67 18.91
C ASN A 86 7.28 8.17 19.00
N GLY A 87 7.77 7.55 17.92
CA GLY A 87 8.08 6.13 17.88
C GLY A 87 6.89 5.22 17.61
N GLN A 88 5.70 5.77 17.50
CA GLN A 88 4.50 5.01 17.15
C GLN A 88 4.32 4.91 15.65
N TYR A 89 3.36 4.10 15.22
CA TYR A 89 3.06 3.89 13.80
C TYR A 89 1.61 4.24 13.51
N GLU A 90 1.37 4.66 12.28
CA GLU A 90 0.03 4.86 11.72
C GLU A 90 -0.14 3.96 10.52
N ASP A 91 -1.19 3.15 10.49
CA ASP A 91 -1.46 2.25 9.38
C ASP A 91 -2.56 2.84 8.49
N TRP A 92 -2.26 2.94 7.19
CA TRP A 92 -3.15 3.51 6.20
C TRP A 92 -3.47 2.47 5.12
N ARG A 93 -4.75 2.22 4.91
CA ARG A 93 -5.22 1.44 3.75
C ARG A 93 -5.37 2.37 2.56
N LEU A 94 -5.32 1.81 1.34
CA LEU A 94 -5.49 2.63 0.15
C LEU A 94 -6.82 3.39 0.14
N ASN A 95 -7.87 2.79 0.69
CA ASN A 95 -9.18 3.44 0.78
C ASN A 95 -9.20 4.66 1.72
N ASP A 96 -8.20 4.81 2.57
CA ASP A 96 -8.08 5.93 3.49
C ASP A 96 -7.45 7.16 2.84
N PHE A 97 -6.80 6.98 1.70
CA PHE A 97 -6.15 8.07 0.98
C PHE A 97 -7.10 8.77 0.03
N ASN A 98 -6.82 10.04 -0.20
CA ASN A 98 -7.54 10.85 -1.18
C ASN A 98 -6.87 10.71 -2.56
N TYR A 99 -7.43 9.86 -3.40
CA TYR A 99 -7.13 9.83 -4.85
C TYR A 99 -8.19 9.03 -5.59
#